data_3828ab9d8d29f20d97be1bac632a8c19
#
_entry.id   3828ab9d8d29f20d97be1bac632a8c19
#
_cell.length_a   1.000
_cell.length_b   1.000
_cell.length_c   1.000
_cell.angle_alpha   90.00
_cell.angle_beta   90.00
_cell.angle_gamma   90.00
#
_symmetry.space_group_name_H-M   'P 1'
#
loop_
_entity.id
_entity.type
_entity.pdbx_description
1 polymer ?
#
loop_
_entity_poly.entity_id
_entity_poly.type
_entity_poly.pdbx_seq_one_letter_code
_entity_poly.pdbx_strand_id
1 'polypeptide(L)'
;MKLSDYVIDFLVREGVSPIFEFVGGMITHLIDSTYGRHDIACVSVHHEQAGAFAAEAYARVNGKLGVAMATSGPGALNMVTGIGSCYFDSVPCLFITGQVNTYEYKFERPVRQIGFQETDIVSVVKPLTKYAELITDPHKIRFCLEKAVYTARSGRPGPVLLDIPMNVQRAQIEPKNLESFLESDEYKMTNSAAKCNSEDIEKTLAFMNEAKRPVILAGGGIRTSGAHAEFMSFVNKTNIPVVTSLMGLDSIPHDHPAFFGMIGAYGNRHSNLTLANADLLLVLGSRLDSRQTGTRPDIFARAAKKVHVEIDPHELNARVKVDVAINCDLKTFMDIINRRLDGCKKKDISGWYEIIHRYKAKYAAPLAADLAKVNPNSFIELLSSRSAEGDIICLDVGQNQMWAGQSFQIKKGQRMLISGGMGAMGFALPAAI
;
A
#
# COMPACT_ATOMS: atom_id res chain seq x y z
N MET A 1 -11.30 -33.84 6.89
CA MET A 1 -11.06 -33.30 5.54
C MET A 1 -9.57 -33.12 5.33
N LYS A 2 -9.09 -33.10 4.09
CA LYS A 2 -7.68 -32.84 3.77
C LYS A 2 -7.35 -31.39 4.15
N LEU A 3 -6.17 -31.14 4.76
CA LEU A 3 -5.79 -29.81 5.20
C LEU A 3 -5.74 -28.79 4.05
N SER A 4 -5.26 -29.18 2.87
CA SER A 4 -5.26 -28.29 1.70
C SER A 4 -6.66 -27.88 1.27
N ASP A 5 -7.68 -28.77 1.40
CA ASP A 5 -9.08 -28.37 1.13
C ASP A 5 -9.54 -27.31 2.14
N TYR A 6 -9.17 -27.48 3.41
CA TYR A 6 -9.48 -26.48 4.44
C TYR A 6 -8.84 -25.11 4.14
N VAL A 7 -7.59 -25.09 3.67
CA VAL A 7 -6.90 -23.84 3.29
C VAL A 7 -7.67 -23.12 2.18
N ILE A 8 -8.06 -23.86 1.13
CA ILE A 8 -8.82 -23.26 0.01
C ILE A 8 -10.21 -22.80 0.47
N ASP A 9 -10.92 -23.58 1.29
CA ASP A 9 -12.20 -23.18 1.88
C ASP A 9 -12.06 -21.92 2.75
N PHE A 10 -10.96 -21.79 3.50
CA PHE A 10 -10.68 -20.60 4.29
C PHE A 10 -10.48 -19.37 3.39
N LEU A 11 -9.68 -19.48 2.33
CA LEU A 11 -9.44 -18.39 1.40
C LEU A 11 -10.74 -17.90 0.73
N VAL A 12 -11.60 -18.84 0.32
CA VAL A 12 -12.90 -18.50 -0.24
C VAL A 12 -13.78 -17.74 0.76
N ARG A 13 -13.82 -18.17 2.02
CA ARG A 13 -14.56 -17.46 3.08
C ARG A 13 -14.01 -16.05 3.34
N GLU A 14 -12.71 -15.84 3.16
CA GLU A 14 -12.07 -14.51 3.23
C GLU A 14 -12.34 -13.65 1.98
N GLY A 15 -13.09 -14.17 1.01
CA GLY A 15 -13.43 -13.47 -0.22
C GLY A 15 -12.28 -13.37 -1.22
N VAL A 16 -11.31 -14.29 -1.10
CA VAL A 16 -10.18 -14.39 -2.03
C VAL A 16 -10.65 -15.04 -3.33
N SER A 17 -10.42 -14.36 -4.42
CA SER A 17 -10.52 -14.85 -5.81
C SER A 17 -10.04 -13.73 -6.72
N PRO A 18 -8.95 -13.88 -7.46
CA PRO A 18 -8.17 -15.09 -7.74
C PRO A 18 -7.01 -15.36 -6.77
N ILE A 19 -6.38 -16.53 -6.93
CA ILE A 19 -5.03 -16.83 -6.44
C ILE A 19 -4.08 -16.78 -7.64
N PHE A 20 -2.98 -16.05 -7.52
CA PHE A 20 -1.92 -16.02 -8.53
C PHE A 20 -0.87 -17.08 -8.19
N GLU A 21 -0.53 -17.96 -9.14
CA GLU A 21 0.34 -19.07 -8.83
C GLU A 21 1.29 -19.44 -9.99
N PHE A 22 2.38 -20.10 -9.66
CA PHE A 22 3.17 -20.85 -10.62
C PHE A 22 3.34 -22.29 -10.10
N VAL A 23 2.76 -23.22 -10.84
CA VAL A 23 2.68 -24.63 -10.43
C VAL A 23 4.07 -25.21 -10.20
N GLY A 24 4.21 -25.91 -9.06
CA GLY A 24 5.41 -26.66 -8.72
C GLY A 24 5.11 -27.79 -7.72
N GLY A 25 6.04 -28.73 -7.61
CA GLY A 25 5.81 -29.98 -6.89
C GLY A 25 5.29 -29.81 -5.45
N MET A 26 5.79 -28.81 -4.72
CA MET A 26 5.48 -28.69 -3.30
C MET A 26 4.16 -27.95 -2.99
N ILE A 27 3.40 -27.50 -4.00
CA ILE A 27 2.04 -26.95 -3.83
C ILE A 27 0.97 -27.78 -4.53
N THR A 28 1.30 -28.98 -5.01
CA THR A 28 0.37 -29.81 -5.79
C THR A 28 -0.93 -30.13 -5.06
N HIS A 29 -0.88 -30.37 -3.74
CA HIS A 29 -2.09 -30.63 -2.96
C HIS A 29 -2.97 -29.40 -2.78
N LEU A 30 -2.38 -28.18 -2.71
CA LEU A 30 -3.13 -26.92 -2.67
C LEU A 30 -3.81 -26.67 -4.01
N ILE A 31 -3.10 -26.85 -5.13
CA ILE A 31 -3.65 -26.70 -6.48
C ILE A 31 -4.74 -27.75 -6.74
N ASP A 32 -4.52 -29.02 -6.37
CA ASP A 32 -5.52 -30.07 -6.47
C ASP A 32 -6.83 -29.71 -5.74
N SER A 33 -6.73 -29.05 -4.59
CA SER A 33 -7.89 -28.60 -3.82
C SER A 33 -8.69 -27.45 -4.50
N THR A 34 -8.18 -26.84 -5.56
CA THR A 34 -8.90 -25.86 -6.37
C THR A 34 -9.60 -26.50 -7.58
N TYR A 35 -9.26 -27.76 -7.91
CA TYR A 35 -9.80 -28.43 -9.08
C TYR A 35 -11.33 -28.62 -9.00
N GLY A 36 -12.02 -28.27 -10.08
CA GLY A 36 -13.47 -28.38 -10.16
C GLY A 36 -14.26 -27.33 -9.36
N ARG A 37 -13.60 -26.39 -8.72
CA ARG A 37 -14.26 -25.28 -8.01
C ARG A 37 -14.59 -24.13 -8.95
N HIS A 38 -15.69 -23.43 -8.67
CA HIS A 38 -16.15 -22.25 -9.41
C HIS A 38 -16.13 -20.97 -8.55
N ASP A 39 -15.84 -21.10 -7.27
CA ASP A 39 -15.82 -20.02 -6.27
C ASP A 39 -14.42 -19.45 -6.04
N ILE A 40 -13.40 -20.05 -6.63
CA ILE A 40 -12.02 -19.58 -6.62
C ILE A 40 -11.36 -19.87 -7.98
N ALA A 41 -10.54 -18.94 -8.44
CA ALA A 41 -9.79 -19.08 -9.68
C ALA A 41 -8.29 -19.13 -9.40
N CYS A 42 -7.55 -19.98 -10.12
CA CYS A 42 -6.10 -19.90 -10.18
C CYS A 42 -5.69 -19.18 -11.46
N VAL A 43 -4.86 -18.18 -11.32
CA VAL A 43 -4.23 -17.44 -12.44
C VAL A 43 -2.77 -17.84 -12.49
N SER A 44 -2.45 -18.71 -13.44
CA SER A 44 -1.09 -19.21 -13.63
C SER A 44 -0.22 -18.13 -14.29
N VAL A 45 0.89 -17.82 -13.66
CA VAL A 45 1.91 -16.88 -14.17
C VAL A 45 3.12 -17.68 -14.71
N HIS A 46 4.03 -17.00 -15.42
CA HIS A 46 5.25 -17.63 -15.94
C HIS A 46 6.49 -17.30 -15.10
N HIS A 47 6.32 -16.57 -14.01
CA HIS A 47 7.35 -16.30 -13.02
C HIS A 47 6.69 -15.84 -11.72
N GLU A 48 7.12 -16.36 -10.59
CA GLU A 48 6.48 -16.15 -9.29
C GLU A 48 6.50 -14.68 -8.83
N GLN A 49 7.52 -13.92 -9.20
CA GLN A 49 7.57 -12.48 -8.96
C GLN A 49 6.38 -11.76 -9.63
N ALA A 50 5.99 -12.20 -10.84
CA ALA A 50 4.82 -11.64 -11.53
C ALA A 50 3.54 -11.96 -10.75
N GLY A 51 3.38 -13.19 -10.24
CA GLY A 51 2.25 -13.56 -9.38
C GLY A 51 2.17 -12.71 -8.10
N ALA A 52 3.32 -12.42 -7.48
CA ALA A 52 3.38 -11.57 -6.32
C ALA A 52 2.95 -10.12 -6.61
N PHE A 53 3.39 -9.53 -7.74
CA PHE A 53 2.96 -8.19 -8.16
C PHE A 53 1.48 -8.14 -8.57
N ALA A 54 0.97 -9.18 -9.22
CA ALA A 54 -0.45 -9.28 -9.55
C ALA A 54 -1.32 -9.35 -8.28
N ALA A 55 -0.91 -10.14 -7.27
CA ALA A 55 -1.56 -10.19 -5.97
C ALA A 55 -1.54 -8.82 -5.26
N GLU A 56 -0.41 -8.09 -5.31
CA GLU A 56 -0.29 -6.74 -4.80
C GLU A 56 -1.29 -5.80 -5.47
N ALA A 57 -1.31 -5.77 -6.79
CA ALA A 57 -2.21 -4.91 -7.56
C ALA A 57 -3.68 -5.23 -7.28
N TYR A 58 -4.03 -6.51 -7.25
CA TYR A 58 -5.39 -6.96 -6.90
C TYR A 58 -5.83 -6.44 -5.53
N ALA A 59 -4.96 -6.55 -4.52
CA ALA A 59 -5.27 -6.04 -3.19
C ALA A 59 -5.49 -4.52 -3.18
N ARG A 60 -4.65 -3.77 -3.89
CA ARG A 60 -4.73 -2.29 -3.95
C ARG A 60 -5.97 -1.79 -4.68
N VAL A 61 -6.43 -2.50 -5.71
CA VAL A 61 -7.61 -2.13 -6.50
C VAL A 61 -8.91 -2.48 -5.79
N ASN A 62 -8.98 -3.70 -5.26
CA ASN A 62 -10.23 -4.24 -4.71
C ASN A 62 -10.39 -4.03 -3.19
N GLY A 63 -9.33 -3.60 -2.49
CA GLY A 63 -9.33 -3.50 -1.02
C GLY A 63 -9.42 -4.86 -0.31
N LYS A 64 -9.17 -5.96 -1.03
CA LYS A 64 -9.20 -7.33 -0.53
C LYS A 64 -7.79 -7.84 -0.22
N LEU A 65 -7.69 -9.05 0.31
CA LEU A 65 -6.42 -9.73 0.49
C LEU A 65 -5.91 -10.23 -0.88
N GLY A 66 -4.71 -9.85 -1.27
CA GLY A 66 -4.02 -10.44 -2.42
C GLY A 66 -3.40 -11.77 -2.01
N VAL A 67 -3.48 -12.79 -2.87
CA VAL A 67 -2.89 -14.11 -2.56
C VAL A 67 -2.04 -14.60 -3.73
N ALA A 68 -0.80 -15.00 -3.42
CA ALA A 68 0.05 -15.69 -4.37
C ALA A 68 0.60 -16.99 -3.76
N MET A 69 0.76 -18.03 -4.60
CA MET A 69 1.30 -19.32 -4.22
C MET A 69 2.49 -19.72 -5.07
N ALA A 70 3.49 -20.33 -4.45
CA ALA A 70 4.65 -20.88 -5.15
C ALA A 70 5.20 -22.12 -4.47
N THR A 71 5.92 -22.94 -5.25
CA THR A 71 6.67 -24.08 -4.74
C THR A 71 7.85 -23.64 -3.86
N SER A 72 8.46 -24.59 -3.14
CA SER A 72 9.67 -24.35 -2.37
C SER A 72 10.88 -23.94 -3.22
N GLY A 73 11.96 -23.59 -2.59
CA GLY A 73 13.22 -23.31 -3.25
C GLY A 73 13.16 -22.10 -4.17
N PRO A 74 13.45 -22.27 -5.45
CA PRO A 74 13.49 -21.15 -6.40
C PRO A 74 12.15 -20.45 -6.55
N GLY A 75 11.02 -21.17 -6.47
CA GLY A 75 9.70 -20.57 -6.56
C GLY A 75 9.43 -19.59 -5.42
N ALA A 76 9.66 -20.02 -4.18
CA ALA A 76 9.52 -19.17 -3.01
C ALA A 76 10.48 -17.97 -3.05
N LEU A 77 11.74 -18.19 -3.45
CA LEU A 77 12.75 -17.12 -3.56
C LEU A 77 12.40 -16.08 -4.63
N ASN A 78 11.80 -16.52 -5.75
CA ASN A 78 11.37 -15.60 -6.79
C ASN A 78 10.27 -14.63 -6.35
N MET A 79 9.46 -14.96 -5.32
CA MET A 79 8.46 -14.05 -4.77
C MET A 79 9.03 -12.94 -3.89
N VAL A 80 10.28 -13.04 -3.42
CA VAL A 80 10.83 -12.15 -2.39
C VAL A 80 10.78 -10.67 -2.78
N THR A 81 11.03 -10.34 -4.05
CA THR A 81 10.92 -8.96 -4.53
C THR A 81 9.49 -8.43 -4.42
N GLY A 82 8.48 -9.22 -4.79
CA GLY A 82 7.06 -8.84 -4.65
C GLY A 82 6.62 -8.74 -3.18
N ILE A 83 7.10 -9.65 -2.32
CA ILE A 83 6.88 -9.56 -0.86
C ILE A 83 7.44 -8.24 -0.32
N GLY A 84 8.66 -7.88 -0.72
CA GLY A 84 9.26 -6.60 -0.35
C GLY A 84 8.49 -5.40 -0.89
N SER A 85 7.95 -5.47 -2.12
CA SER A 85 7.08 -4.42 -2.68
C SER A 85 5.84 -4.22 -1.80
N CYS A 86 5.13 -5.29 -1.45
CA CYS A 86 3.98 -5.22 -0.55
C CYS A 86 4.34 -4.65 0.83
N TYR A 87 5.51 -5.00 1.36
CA TYR A 87 5.97 -4.52 2.68
C TYR A 87 6.19 -3.01 2.70
N PHE A 88 6.95 -2.49 1.74
CA PHE A 88 7.27 -1.06 1.69
C PHE A 88 6.06 -0.20 1.27
N ASP A 89 5.15 -0.73 0.45
CA ASP A 89 3.96 -0.02 -0.01
C ASP A 89 2.71 -0.28 0.85
N SER A 90 2.88 -1.06 1.94
CA SER A 90 1.82 -1.32 2.93
C SER A 90 0.59 -2.00 2.33
N VAL A 91 0.81 -3.09 1.57
CA VAL A 91 -0.26 -3.82 0.88
C VAL A 91 -0.52 -5.17 1.57
N PRO A 92 -1.76 -5.46 1.98
CA PRO A 92 -2.10 -6.73 2.63
C PRO A 92 -2.12 -7.88 1.62
N CYS A 93 -1.08 -8.72 1.67
CA CYS A 93 -0.98 -9.91 0.83
C CYS A 93 -0.61 -11.13 1.67
N LEU A 94 -1.20 -12.27 1.33
CA LEU A 94 -0.83 -13.58 1.86
C LEU A 94 -0.06 -14.36 0.81
N PHE A 95 1.17 -14.71 1.13
CA PHE A 95 2.00 -15.58 0.33
C PHE A 95 1.99 -16.99 0.92
N ILE A 96 1.68 -17.98 0.10
CA ILE A 96 1.66 -19.38 0.50
C ILE A 96 2.75 -20.11 -0.27
N THR A 97 3.70 -20.70 0.45
CA THR A 97 4.74 -21.54 -0.15
C THR A 97 4.53 -22.99 0.23
N GLY A 98 4.82 -23.86 -0.72
CA GLY A 98 4.97 -25.27 -0.40
C GLY A 98 6.38 -25.54 0.14
N GLN A 99 6.55 -26.62 0.90
CA GLN A 99 7.81 -27.05 1.44
C GLN A 99 7.97 -28.57 1.31
N VAL A 100 9.20 -29.07 1.37
CA VAL A 100 9.48 -30.49 1.48
C VAL A 100 8.75 -31.09 2.68
N ASN A 101 8.58 -32.41 2.72
CA ASN A 101 7.98 -33.04 3.89
C ASN A 101 8.77 -32.73 5.16
N THR A 102 8.12 -32.64 6.30
CA THR A 102 8.77 -32.28 7.57
C THR A 102 9.95 -33.19 7.92
N TYR A 103 9.89 -34.47 7.55
CA TYR A 103 10.98 -35.42 7.77
C TYR A 103 12.16 -35.24 6.78
N GLU A 104 11.99 -34.47 5.71
CA GLU A 104 13.02 -34.09 4.74
C GLU A 104 13.58 -32.70 5.02
N TYR A 105 13.07 -32.00 6.02
CA TYR A 105 13.48 -30.64 6.35
C TYR A 105 14.65 -30.66 7.34
N LYS A 106 15.64 -29.79 7.10
CA LYS A 106 16.90 -29.82 7.88
C LYS A 106 16.75 -29.34 9.33
N PHE A 107 15.78 -28.50 9.64
CA PHE A 107 15.64 -27.80 10.93
C PHE A 107 17.00 -27.24 11.42
N GLU A 108 17.41 -27.54 12.66
CA GLU A 108 18.66 -27.07 13.26
C GLU A 108 19.92 -27.82 12.81
N ARG A 109 19.80 -28.78 11.87
CA ARG A 109 20.97 -29.55 11.41
C ARG A 109 21.92 -28.64 10.62
N PRO A 110 23.26 -28.73 10.88
CA PRO A 110 24.24 -27.84 10.25
C PRO A 110 24.62 -28.27 8.82
N VAL A 111 23.62 -28.64 8.03
CA VAL A 111 23.75 -28.98 6.61
C VAL A 111 23.06 -27.89 5.76
N ARG A 112 23.46 -27.78 4.50
CA ARG A 112 22.85 -26.79 3.62
C ARG A 112 21.41 -27.15 3.24
N GLN A 113 21.14 -28.43 2.98
CA GLN A 113 19.89 -28.94 2.46
C GLN A 113 19.78 -30.43 2.71
N ILE A 114 18.59 -30.97 2.95
CA ILE A 114 18.28 -32.42 3.01
C ILE A 114 17.31 -32.79 1.92
N GLY A 115 16.14 -32.15 1.89
CA GLY A 115 15.15 -32.36 0.83
C GLY A 115 15.47 -31.57 -0.44
N PHE A 116 15.09 -32.12 -1.60
CA PHE A 116 15.24 -31.42 -2.88
C PHE A 116 14.42 -30.13 -2.89
N GLN A 117 15.03 -29.01 -3.26
CA GLN A 117 14.42 -27.67 -3.24
C GLN A 117 14.02 -27.15 -1.83
N GLU A 118 14.48 -27.80 -0.77
CA GLU A 118 14.32 -27.27 0.58
C GLU A 118 14.97 -25.87 0.69
N THR A 119 14.24 -24.91 1.24
CA THR A 119 14.75 -23.58 1.54
C THR A 119 14.03 -23.02 2.75
N ASP A 120 14.76 -22.49 3.71
CA ASP A 120 14.19 -21.77 4.85
C ASP A 120 13.71 -20.37 4.39
N ILE A 121 12.59 -20.36 3.70
CA ILE A 121 11.99 -19.14 3.19
C ILE A 121 11.51 -18.22 4.30
N VAL A 122 11.06 -18.76 5.43
CA VAL A 122 10.59 -18.01 6.58
C VAL A 122 11.68 -17.07 7.10
N SER A 123 12.90 -17.59 7.30
CA SER A 123 14.04 -16.76 7.73
C SER A 123 14.43 -15.71 6.69
N VAL A 124 14.31 -16.01 5.39
CA VAL A 124 14.61 -15.08 4.30
C VAL A 124 13.66 -13.92 4.28
N VAL A 125 12.35 -14.15 4.45
CA VAL A 125 11.33 -13.11 4.34
C VAL A 125 10.96 -12.42 5.65
N LYS A 126 11.44 -12.94 6.79
CA LYS A 126 11.13 -12.39 8.12
C LYS A 126 11.29 -10.87 8.23
N PRO A 127 12.33 -10.23 7.68
CA PRO A 127 12.47 -8.76 7.73
C PRO A 127 11.56 -8.01 6.74
N LEU A 128 10.88 -8.72 5.84
CA LEU A 128 10.01 -8.17 4.79
C LEU A 128 8.55 -8.58 4.96
N THR A 129 8.18 -9.16 6.10
CA THR A 129 6.81 -9.61 6.39
C THR A 129 6.40 -9.17 7.79
N LYS A 130 5.10 -9.03 7.99
CA LYS A 130 4.53 -8.79 9.31
C LYS A 130 4.41 -10.06 10.13
N TYR A 131 4.28 -11.20 9.44
CA TYR A 131 4.22 -12.55 10.01
C TYR A 131 4.68 -13.55 8.96
N ALA A 132 5.52 -14.49 9.37
CA ALA A 132 5.93 -15.62 8.54
C ALA A 132 6.08 -16.86 9.43
N GLU A 133 5.53 -18.00 8.98
CA GLU A 133 5.48 -19.24 9.76
C GLU A 133 5.66 -20.47 8.89
N LEU A 134 6.50 -21.42 9.34
CA LEU A 134 6.57 -22.79 8.82
C LEU A 134 5.59 -23.67 9.62
N ILE A 135 4.54 -24.15 8.98
CA ILE A 135 3.49 -24.93 9.64
C ILE A 135 3.86 -26.42 9.69
N THR A 136 4.41 -26.85 10.79
CA THR A 136 4.81 -28.27 10.99
C THR A 136 3.73 -29.11 11.64
N ASP A 137 2.82 -28.53 12.42
CA ASP A 137 1.67 -29.18 13.03
C ASP A 137 0.38 -28.89 12.25
N PRO A 138 -0.27 -29.89 11.64
CA PRO A 138 -1.53 -29.70 10.91
C PRO A 138 -2.66 -29.08 11.76
N HIS A 139 -2.66 -29.31 13.07
CA HIS A 139 -3.70 -28.78 13.96
C HIS A 139 -3.60 -27.26 14.19
N LYS A 140 -2.48 -26.64 13.83
CA LYS A 140 -2.27 -25.19 13.94
C LYS A 140 -2.75 -24.42 12.70
N ILE A 141 -3.20 -25.09 11.65
CA ILE A 141 -3.52 -24.44 10.36
C ILE A 141 -4.56 -23.31 10.50
N ARG A 142 -5.64 -23.53 11.26
CA ARG A 142 -6.67 -22.51 11.47
C ARG A 142 -6.08 -21.28 12.18
N PHE A 143 -5.35 -21.51 13.26
CA PHE A 143 -4.71 -20.45 14.02
C PHE A 143 -3.77 -19.61 13.14
N CYS A 144 -2.90 -20.28 12.36
CA CYS A 144 -1.94 -19.59 11.50
C CYS A 144 -2.62 -18.80 10.38
N LEU A 145 -3.67 -19.34 9.76
CA LEU A 145 -4.42 -18.64 8.71
C LEU A 145 -5.15 -17.41 9.25
N GLU A 146 -5.90 -17.55 10.35
CA GLU A 146 -6.61 -16.43 10.99
C GLU A 146 -5.61 -15.34 11.42
N LYS A 147 -4.49 -15.73 12.05
CA LYS A 147 -3.41 -14.81 12.46
C LYS A 147 -2.77 -14.10 11.26
N ALA A 148 -2.49 -14.84 10.19
CA ALA A 148 -1.92 -14.28 8.97
C ALA A 148 -2.83 -13.20 8.38
N VAL A 149 -4.12 -13.49 8.18
CA VAL A 149 -5.07 -12.54 7.60
C VAL A 149 -5.28 -11.32 8.50
N TYR A 150 -5.45 -11.55 9.81
CA TYR A 150 -5.55 -10.45 10.77
C TYR A 150 -4.30 -9.56 10.74
N THR A 151 -3.12 -10.15 10.81
CA THR A 151 -1.85 -9.42 10.83
C THR A 151 -1.61 -8.64 9.53
N ALA A 152 -1.95 -9.24 8.38
CA ALA A 152 -1.82 -8.56 7.09
C ALA A 152 -2.63 -7.26 7.03
N ARG A 153 -3.83 -7.26 7.61
CA ARG A 153 -4.80 -6.13 7.54
C ARG A 153 -4.70 -5.15 8.72
N SER A 154 -4.22 -5.59 9.88
CA SER A 154 -4.22 -4.78 11.11
C SER A 154 -3.13 -3.72 11.13
N GLY A 155 -3.39 -2.57 11.76
CA GLY A 155 -2.45 -1.46 11.87
C GLY A 155 -2.00 -0.98 10.47
N ARG A 156 -0.69 -0.77 10.28
CA ARG A 156 -0.13 -0.57 8.94
C ARG A 156 -0.19 -1.91 8.18
N PRO A 157 -0.97 -2.02 7.09
CA PRO A 157 -1.09 -3.27 6.36
C PRO A 157 0.25 -3.74 5.78
N GLY A 158 0.35 -5.03 5.45
CA GLY A 158 1.57 -5.57 4.85
C GLY A 158 1.50 -7.07 4.59
N PRO A 159 2.53 -7.64 3.96
CA PRO A 159 2.57 -9.03 3.56
C PRO A 159 2.79 -9.97 4.76
N VAL A 160 2.25 -11.17 4.60
CA VAL A 160 2.47 -12.32 5.47
C VAL A 160 2.79 -13.55 4.63
N LEU A 161 3.48 -14.54 5.21
CA LEU A 161 3.83 -15.77 4.52
C LEU A 161 3.53 -17.01 5.40
N LEU A 162 2.92 -18.02 4.78
CA LEU A 162 2.75 -19.35 5.38
C LEU A 162 3.45 -20.38 4.50
N ASP A 163 4.42 -21.10 5.08
CA ASP A 163 5.17 -22.16 4.42
C ASP A 163 4.61 -23.52 4.90
N ILE A 164 4.02 -24.31 3.96
CA ILE A 164 3.23 -25.47 4.30
C ILE A 164 3.85 -26.73 3.69
N PRO A 165 4.50 -27.61 4.50
CA PRO A 165 5.08 -28.85 4.02
C PRO A 165 4.06 -29.79 3.37
N MET A 166 4.49 -30.56 2.35
CA MET A 166 3.63 -31.48 1.59
C MET A 166 2.89 -32.49 2.46
N ASN A 167 3.55 -33.08 3.45
CA ASN A 167 2.90 -34.02 4.35
C ASN A 167 1.85 -33.33 5.24
N VAL A 168 2.03 -32.05 5.56
CA VAL A 168 1.04 -31.25 6.30
C VAL A 168 -0.15 -30.93 5.38
N GLN A 169 0.09 -30.54 4.12
CA GLN A 169 -0.98 -30.25 3.15
C GLN A 169 -1.94 -31.44 2.97
N ARG A 170 -1.43 -32.68 2.97
CA ARG A 170 -2.24 -33.90 2.81
C ARG A 170 -2.78 -34.51 4.11
N ALA A 171 -2.42 -33.94 5.26
CA ALA A 171 -2.91 -34.43 6.54
C ALA A 171 -4.42 -34.36 6.65
N GLN A 172 -5.01 -35.34 7.35
CA GLN A 172 -6.44 -35.31 7.68
C GLN A 172 -6.63 -34.51 8.97
N ILE A 173 -7.53 -33.55 8.93
CA ILE A 173 -7.87 -32.70 10.07
C ILE A 173 -9.37 -32.72 10.34
N GLU A 174 -9.75 -32.42 11.58
CA GLU A 174 -11.14 -32.21 11.98
C GLU A 174 -11.33 -30.71 12.28
N PRO A 175 -11.95 -29.94 11.37
CA PRO A 175 -12.02 -28.46 11.47
C PRO A 175 -12.61 -27.94 12.76
N LYS A 176 -13.55 -28.69 13.36
CA LYS A 176 -14.24 -28.29 14.61
C LYS A 176 -13.30 -28.30 15.82
N ASN A 177 -12.22 -29.09 15.75
CA ASN A 177 -11.27 -29.27 16.85
C ASN A 177 -10.04 -28.35 16.72
N LEU A 178 -9.96 -27.52 15.68
CA LEU A 178 -8.84 -26.62 15.44
C LEU A 178 -8.93 -25.38 16.33
N GLU A 179 -7.83 -25.02 16.95
CA GLU A 179 -7.67 -23.79 17.72
C GLU A 179 -7.88 -22.54 16.84
N SER A 180 -8.62 -21.55 17.37
CA SER A 180 -8.83 -20.27 16.72
C SER A 180 -7.89 -19.20 17.28
N PHE A 181 -7.22 -18.45 16.39
CA PHE A 181 -6.48 -17.25 16.78
C PHE A 181 -7.41 -16.16 17.31
N LEU A 182 -8.61 -15.99 16.73
CA LEU A 182 -9.57 -14.97 17.12
C LEU A 182 -10.12 -15.15 18.54
N GLU A 183 -9.97 -16.34 19.12
CA GLU A 183 -10.33 -16.66 20.51
C GLU A 183 -9.13 -16.55 21.46
N SER A 184 -7.93 -16.36 20.95
CA SER A 184 -6.68 -16.34 21.74
C SER A 184 -6.51 -15.05 22.54
N ASP A 185 -5.70 -15.13 23.59
CA ASP A 185 -5.30 -13.95 24.36
C ASP A 185 -4.40 -13.02 23.56
N GLU A 186 -3.62 -13.56 22.62
CA GLU A 186 -2.81 -12.76 21.68
C GLU A 186 -3.69 -11.82 20.83
N TYR A 187 -4.79 -12.33 20.29
CA TYR A 187 -5.74 -11.49 19.53
C TYR A 187 -6.36 -10.39 20.39
N LYS A 188 -6.80 -10.73 21.63
CA LYS A 188 -7.39 -9.74 22.56
C LYS A 188 -6.43 -8.62 22.91
N MET A 189 -5.13 -8.92 23.08
CA MET A 189 -4.08 -7.93 23.37
C MET A 189 -3.79 -7.02 22.18
N THR A 190 -3.82 -7.55 20.95
CA THR A 190 -3.45 -6.80 19.74
C THR A 190 -4.61 -5.99 19.16
N ASN A 191 -5.86 -6.32 19.49
CA ASN A 191 -7.05 -5.69 18.92
C ASN A 191 -7.43 -4.37 19.60
N SER A 192 -6.50 -3.65 20.24
CA SER A 192 -6.72 -2.31 20.77
C SER A 192 -6.42 -1.26 19.71
N ALA A 193 -7.45 -0.77 19.00
CA ALA A 193 -7.28 0.30 18.03
C ALA A 193 -6.73 1.58 18.69
N ALA A 194 -5.71 2.16 18.12
CA ALA A 194 -5.21 3.48 18.52
C ALA A 194 -6.34 4.51 18.31
N LYS A 195 -6.74 5.16 19.40
CA LYS A 195 -7.78 6.21 19.35
C LYS A 195 -7.13 7.55 19.06
N CYS A 196 -7.70 8.32 18.12
CA CYS A 196 -7.28 9.71 17.93
C CYS A 196 -7.47 10.50 19.25
N ASN A 197 -6.42 11.20 19.67
CA ASN A 197 -6.49 12.05 20.85
C ASN A 197 -7.30 13.31 20.52
N SER A 198 -8.31 13.62 21.35
CA SER A 198 -9.15 14.80 21.15
C SER A 198 -8.37 16.12 21.26
N GLU A 199 -7.37 16.20 22.13
CA GLU A 199 -6.52 17.39 22.26
C GLU A 199 -5.76 17.68 20.95
N ASP A 200 -5.24 16.66 20.27
CA ASP A 200 -4.54 16.81 18.99
C ASP A 200 -5.49 17.23 17.86
N ILE A 201 -6.75 16.79 17.91
CA ILE A 201 -7.80 17.27 16.99
C ILE A 201 -8.06 18.76 17.20
N GLU A 202 -8.23 19.21 18.47
CA GLU A 202 -8.45 20.62 18.77
C GLU A 202 -7.27 21.50 18.36
N LYS A 203 -6.03 21.06 18.61
CA LYS A 203 -4.82 21.74 18.14
C LYS A 203 -4.79 21.85 16.62
N THR A 204 -5.17 20.77 15.93
CA THR A 204 -5.24 20.76 14.46
C THR A 204 -6.24 21.80 13.96
N LEU A 205 -7.45 21.83 14.53
CA LEU A 205 -8.48 22.82 14.18
C LEU A 205 -8.03 24.25 14.46
N ALA A 206 -7.36 24.49 15.58
CA ALA A 206 -6.80 25.79 15.93
C ALA A 206 -5.77 26.25 14.86
N PHE A 207 -4.82 25.39 14.49
CA PHE A 207 -3.86 25.69 13.43
C PHE A 207 -4.53 25.95 12.08
N MET A 208 -5.58 25.19 11.72
CA MET A 208 -6.34 25.43 10.50
C MET A 208 -7.04 26.80 10.51
N ASN A 209 -7.57 27.21 11.66
CA ASN A 209 -8.22 28.52 11.83
C ASN A 209 -7.22 29.69 11.75
N GLU A 210 -6.00 29.54 12.20
CA GLU A 210 -4.97 30.57 12.17
C GLU A 210 -4.29 30.70 10.80
N ALA A 211 -4.09 29.56 10.11
CA ALA A 211 -3.30 29.50 8.87
C ALA A 211 -3.83 30.40 7.76
N LYS A 212 -2.93 31.15 7.12
CA LYS A 212 -3.24 31.96 5.91
C LYS A 212 -2.81 31.28 4.62
N ARG A 213 -1.89 30.32 4.71
CA ARG A 213 -1.32 29.57 3.59
C ARG A 213 -1.28 28.06 3.90
N PRO A 214 -2.45 27.47 4.23
CA PRO A 214 -2.51 26.04 4.53
C PRO A 214 -2.27 25.21 3.26
N VAL A 215 -1.68 24.02 3.45
CA VAL A 215 -1.48 23.01 2.40
C VAL A 215 -1.73 21.62 2.98
N ILE A 216 -2.37 20.76 2.21
CA ILE A 216 -2.48 19.33 2.50
C ILE A 216 -1.44 18.59 1.66
N LEU A 217 -0.66 17.70 2.30
CA LEU A 217 0.13 16.68 1.63
C LEU A 217 -0.60 15.34 1.71
N ALA A 218 -1.14 14.92 0.58
CA ALA A 218 -1.87 13.66 0.45
C ALA A 218 -0.91 12.51 0.12
N GLY A 219 -0.89 11.48 0.94
CA GLY A 219 -0.09 10.27 0.75
C GLY A 219 -0.91 9.04 0.38
N GLY A 220 -0.22 7.91 0.14
CA GLY A 220 -0.84 6.63 -0.20
C GLY A 220 -1.78 6.09 0.87
N GLY A 221 -1.57 6.47 2.13
CA GLY A 221 -2.41 6.08 3.25
C GLY A 221 -3.89 6.44 3.09
N ILE A 222 -4.22 7.47 2.28
CA ILE A 222 -5.62 7.83 1.98
C ILE A 222 -6.34 6.67 1.27
N ARG A 223 -5.67 6.01 0.33
CA ARG A 223 -6.24 4.85 -0.37
C ARG A 223 -6.16 3.59 0.49
N THR A 224 -5.04 3.36 1.14
CA THR A 224 -4.80 2.15 1.94
C THR A 224 -5.75 2.04 3.14
N SER A 225 -6.09 3.16 3.79
CA SER A 225 -7.06 3.20 4.90
C SER A 225 -8.52 3.18 4.44
N GLY A 226 -8.80 3.26 3.13
CA GLY A 226 -10.16 3.41 2.61
C GLY A 226 -10.80 4.77 2.91
N ALA A 227 -10.00 5.80 3.25
CA ALA A 227 -10.49 7.14 3.65
C ALA A 227 -10.72 8.10 2.47
N HIS A 228 -10.76 7.62 1.22
CA HIS A 228 -10.81 8.49 0.05
C HIS A 228 -12.06 9.38 0.01
N ALA A 229 -13.23 8.84 0.33
CA ALA A 229 -14.49 9.60 0.33
C ALA A 229 -14.49 10.69 1.40
N GLU A 230 -14.03 10.35 2.60
CA GLU A 230 -13.90 11.26 3.74
C GLU A 230 -12.84 12.34 3.46
N PHE A 231 -11.74 11.98 2.81
CA PHE A 231 -10.71 12.92 2.36
C PHE A 231 -11.27 13.92 1.33
N MET A 232 -12.00 13.46 0.33
CA MET A 232 -12.66 14.35 -0.64
C MET A 232 -13.69 15.27 0.01
N SER A 233 -14.46 14.76 0.99
CA SER A 233 -15.35 15.58 1.80
C SER A 233 -14.59 16.68 2.54
N PHE A 234 -13.47 16.35 3.18
CA PHE A 234 -12.61 17.29 3.89
C PHE A 234 -12.04 18.37 2.98
N VAL A 235 -11.52 18.00 1.81
CA VAL A 235 -11.03 18.95 0.79
C VAL A 235 -12.13 19.89 0.33
N ASN A 236 -13.31 19.37 0.04
CA ASN A 236 -14.47 20.17 -0.38
C ASN A 236 -14.97 21.13 0.70
N LYS A 237 -14.94 20.72 1.97
CA LYS A 237 -15.33 21.57 3.12
C LYS A 237 -14.34 22.71 3.36
N THR A 238 -13.05 22.40 3.30
CA THR A 238 -11.99 23.34 3.68
C THR A 238 -11.47 24.18 2.52
N ASN A 239 -11.55 23.67 1.31
CA ASN A 239 -10.92 24.25 0.11
C ASN A 239 -9.40 24.49 0.28
N ILE A 240 -8.72 23.71 1.14
CA ILE A 240 -7.27 23.81 1.33
C ILE A 240 -6.56 23.17 0.11
N PRO A 241 -5.55 23.87 -0.48
CA PRO A 241 -4.78 23.30 -1.60
C PRO A 241 -4.13 21.98 -1.24
N VAL A 242 -4.20 21.02 -2.18
CA VAL A 242 -3.65 19.68 -2.04
C VAL A 242 -2.45 19.52 -2.95
N VAL A 243 -1.35 19.09 -2.38
CA VAL A 243 -0.20 18.50 -3.09
C VAL A 243 -0.10 17.03 -2.72
N THR A 244 0.43 16.20 -3.61
CA THR A 244 0.50 14.76 -3.38
C THR A 244 1.92 14.25 -3.28
N SER A 245 2.13 13.17 -2.57
CA SER A 245 3.29 12.31 -2.77
C SER A 245 3.11 11.47 -4.06
N LEU A 246 4.16 10.75 -4.49
CA LEU A 246 4.06 9.82 -5.61
C LEU A 246 2.96 8.76 -5.38
N MET A 247 2.92 8.18 -4.18
CA MET A 247 1.91 7.17 -3.81
C MET A 247 0.51 7.76 -3.55
N GLY A 248 0.40 9.07 -3.46
CA GLY A 248 -0.86 9.78 -3.25
C GLY A 248 -1.45 10.40 -4.51
N LEU A 249 -0.86 10.18 -5.68
CA LEU A 249 -1.29 10.81 -6.95
C LEU A 249 -2.78 10.60 -7.26
N ASP A 250 -3.30 9.41 -6.99
CA ASP A 250 -4.70 9.05 -7.24
C ASP A 250 -5.65 9.37 -6.07
N SER A 251 -5.18 10.13 -5.07
CA SER A 251 -6.02 10.54 -3.93
C SER A 251 -7.03 11.63 -4.27
N ILE A 252 -6.81 12.36 -5.33
CA ILE A 252 -7.66 13.46 -5.80
C ILE A 252 -7.62 13.53 -7.34
N PRO A 253 -8.75 13.76 -8.01
CA PRO A 253 -8.74 14.04 -9.46
C PRO A 253 -7.93 15.32 -9.78
N HIS A 254 -7.16 15.29 -10.86
CA HIS A 254 -6.22 16.38 -11.16
C HIS A 254 -6.88 17.61 -11.76
N ASP A 255 -8.15 17.52 -12.18
CA ASP A 255 -9.01 18.63 -12.58
C ASP A 255 -9.68 19.32 -11.37
N HIS A 256 -9.56 18.76 -10.17
CA HIS A 256 -10.11 19.37 -8.96
C HIS A 256 -9.43 20.72 -8.66
N PRO A 257 -10.19 21.79 -8.36
CA PRO A 257 -9.62 23.15 -8.15
C PRO A 257 -8.55 23.22 -7.05
N ALA A 258 -8.62 22.35 -6.05
CA ALA A 258 -7.66 22.30 -4.97
C ALA A 258 -6.37 21.50 -5.32
N PHE A 259 -6.28 20.85 -6.47
CA PHE A 259 -5.09 20.06 -6.83
C PHE A 259 -3.96 20.94 -7.38
N PHE A 260 -2.78 20.82 -6.77
CA PHE A 260 -1.57 21.59 -7.13
C PHE A 260 -0.34 20.71 -7.41
N GLY A 261 -0.54 19.47 -7.85
CA GLY A 261 0.49 18.60 -8.37
C GLY A 261 1.26 17.80 -7.30
N MET A 262 2.30 17.11 -7.73
CA MET A 262 3.12 16.21 -6.92
C MET A 262 4.36 16.93 -6.38
N ILE A 263 4.71 16.68 -5.11
CA ILE A 263 5.95 17.17 -4.47
C ILE A 263 7.09 16.14 -4.60
N GLY A 264 8.26 16.58 -4.19
CA GLY A 264 9.45 15.74 -4.03
C GLY A 264 10.51 15.98 -5.09
N ALA A 265 11.53 15.13 -5.11
CA ALA A 265 12.72 15.26 -5.99
C ALA A 265 12.34 15.27 -7.47
N TYR A 266 11.31 14.54 -7.85
CA TYR A 266 10.77 14.45 -9.21
C TYR A 266 9.43 15.17 -9.36
N GLY A 267 9.01 15.89 -8.32
CA GLY A 267 7.73 16.59 -8.30
C GLY A 267 7.70 17.84 -9.16
N ASN A 268 6.50 18.39 -9.31
CA ASN A 268 6.30 19.64 -10.03
C ASN A 268 6.93 20.81 -9.23
N ARG A 269 7.63 21.68 -9.92
CA ARG A 269 8.32 22.81 -9.27
C ARG A 269 7.37 23.73 -8.51
N HIS A 270 6.21 24.01 -9.10
CA HIS A 270 5.17 24.81 -8.45
C HIS A 270 4.63 24.15 -7.18
N SER A 271 4.49 22.83 -7.15
CA SER A 271 4.02 22.08 -5.97
C SER A 271 5.02 22.14 -4.83
N ASN A 272 6.32 21.97 -5.13
CA ASN A 272 7.40 22.14 -4.15
C ASN A 272 7.44 23.57 -3.58
N LEU A 273 7.21 24.59 -4.42
CA LEU A 273 7.13 25.99 -3.98
C LEU A 273 5.88 26.26 -3.14
N THR A 274 4.74 25.66 -3.50
CA THR A 274 3.50 25.74 -2.71
C THR A 274 3.75 25.20 -1.30
N LEU A 275 4.32 24.00 -1.18
CA LEU A 275 4.64 23.40 0.11
C LEU A 275 5.67 24.23 0.90
N ALA A 276 6.73 24.70 0.24
CA ALA A 276 7.84 25.42 0.90
C ALA A 276 7.41 26.79 1.48
N ASN A 277 6.34 27.39 0.95
CA ASN A 277 5.80 28.68 1.39
C ASN A 277 4.51 28.58 2.23
N ALA A 278 4.09 27.36 2.56
CA ALA A 278 2.98 27.12 3.47
C ALA A 278 3.28 27.61 4.90
N ASP A 279 2.25 28.02 5.64
CA ASP A 279 2.32 28.31 7.08
C ASP A 279 1.66 27.21 7.93
N LEU A 280 0.87 26.31 7.27
CA LEU A 280 0.36 25.07 7.84
C LEU A 280 0.50 23.95 6.81
N LEU A 281 1.05 22.82 7.24
CA LEU A 281 1.14 21.59 6.45
C LEU A 281 0.40 20.45 7.18
N LEU A 282 -0.68 19.96 6.56
CA LEU A 282 -1.40 18.76 7.01
C LEU A 282 -0.87 17.56 6.22
N VAL A 283 -0.13 16.68 6.85
CA VAL A 283 0.41 15.45 6.25
C VAL A 283 -0.52 14.30 6.56
N LEU A 284 -1.14 13.74 5.53
CA LEU A 284 -2.21 12.75 5.65
C LEU A 284 -1.80 11.44 4.98
N GLY A 285 -1.44 10.43 5.79
CA GLY A 285 -1.06 9.11 5.32
C GLY A 285 0.19 9.10 4.43
N SER A 286 1.20 9.87 4.79
CA SER A 286 2.50 9.94 4.09
C SER A 286 3.64 9.87 5.09
N ARG A 287 4.54 8.90 4.93
CA ARG A 287 5.69 8.67 5.83
C ARG A 287 6.82 9.70 5.72
N LEU A 288 6.69 10.71 4.85
CA LEU A 288 7.68 11.77 4.66
C LEU A 288 9.10 11.24 4.34
N ASP A 289 9.20 10.32 3.40
CA ASP A 289 10.47 9.72 3.00
C ASP A 289 11.45 10.71 2.33
N SER A 290 12.66 10.24 2.05
CA SER A 290 13.73 11.08 1.49
C SER A 290 13.43 11.62 0.08
N ARG A 291 12.61 10.93 -0.72
CA ARG A 291 12.21 11.41 -2.06
C ARG A 291 11.28 12.62 -1.97
N GLN A 292 10.48 12.69 -0.90
CA GLN A 292 9.56 13.81 -0.66
C GLN A 292 10.29 14.98 0.02
N THR A 293 11.10 14.70 1.04
CA THR A 293 11.68 15.69 1.96
C THR A 293 13.07 16.16 1.56
N GLY A 294 13.69 15.49 0.59
CA GLY A 294 15.07 15.78 0.15
C GLY A 294 16.13 15.34 1.18
N THR A 295 17.35 15.82 1.01
CA THR A 295 18.49 15.49 1.88
C THR A 295 18.55 16.32 3.16
N ARG A 296 17.77 17.41 3.23
CA ARG A 296 17.72 18.36 4.35
C ARG A 296 16.31 18.42 4.95
N PRO A 297 15.89 17.40 5.73
CA PRO A 297 14.55 17.34 6.31
C PRO A 297 14.26 18.46 7.31
N ASP A 298 15.29 19.05 7.88
CA ASP A 298 15.23 20.19 8.78
C ASP A 298 14.63 21.46 8.14
N ILE A 299 14.80 21.62 6.83
CA ILE A 299 14.25 22.76 6.08
C ILE A 299 12.94 22.43 5.33
N PHE A 300 12.44 21.20 5.45
CA PHE A 300 11.19 20.81 4.81
C PHE A 300 10.00 21.58 5.41
N ALA A 301 9.28 22.33 4.57
CA ALA A 301 8.18 23.23 4.98
C ALA A 301 8.57 24.08 6.22
N ARG A 302 9.73 24.74 6.16
CA ARG A 302 10.40 25.36 7.29
C ARG A 302 9.59 26.41 8.07
N ALA A 303 8.64 27.06 7.38
CA ALA A 303 7.79 28.11 7.97
C ALA A 303 6.43 27.58 8.44
N ALA A 304 6.10 26.33 8.12
CA ALA A 304 4.80 25.76 8.41
C ALA A 304 4.75 25.11 9.80
N LYS A 305 3.64 25.31 10.52
CA LYS A 305 3.20 24.36 11.52
C LYS A 305 2.87 23.04 10.81
N LYS A 306 3.27 21.92 11.38
CA LYS A 306 3.14 20.61 10.76
C LYS A 306 2.27 19.69 11.62
N VAL A 307 1.21 19.19 11.03
CA VAL A 307 0.35 18.14 11.61
C VAL A 307 0.57 16.87 10.80
N HIS A 308 0.91 15.76 11.43
CA HIS A 308 1.17 14.49 10.77
C HIS A 308 0.24 13.41 11.32
N VAL A 309 -0.64 12.89 10.46
CA VAL A 309 -1.55 11.79 10.78
C VAL A 309 -1.00 10.52 10.14
N GLU A 310 -0.62 9.56 10.98
CA GLU A 310 0.02 8.32 10.56
C GLU A 310 -0.35 7.16 11.50
N ILE A 311 -0.63 6.00 10.92
CA ILE A 311 -1.00 4.81 11.68
C ILE A 311 0.21 4.13 12.34
N ASP A 312 1.38 4.23 11.72
CA ASP A 312 2.64 3.67 12.23
C ASP A 312 3.33 4.70 13.15
N PRO A 313 3.38 4.47 14.47
CA PRO A 313 4.02 5.39 15.39
C PRO A 313 5.51 5.60 15.13
N HIS A 314 6.18 4.64 14.49
CA HIS A 314 7.61 4.72 14.18
C HIS A 314 7.93 5.71 13.06
N GLU A 315 6.97 6.02 12.18
CA GLU A 315 7.14 7.04 11.15
C GLU A 315 6.94 8.46 11.69
N LEU A 316 6.25 8.63 12.82
CA LEU A 316 6.01 9.94 13.44
C LEU A 316 7.31 10.51 14.01
N ASN A 317 7.65 11.74 13.59
CA ASN A 317 8.90 12.41 13.99
C ASN A 317 10.20 11.67 13.60
N ALA A 318 10.12 10.60 12.80
CA ALA A 318 11.29 9.83 12.43
C ALA A 318 12.28 10.65 11.58
N ARG A 319 11.79 11.37 10.60
CA ARG A 319 12.60 12.14 9.67
C ARG A 319 12.34 13.66 9.77
N VAL A 320 11.09 14.06 9.79
CA VAL A 320 10.67 15.47 9.91
C VAL A 320 10.02 15.67 11.27
N LYS A 321 10.49 16.63 12.05
CA LYS A 321 9.82 16.99 13.30
C LYS A 321 8.56 17.76 13.02
N VAL A 322 7.48 17.41 13.72
CA VAL A 322 6.15 18.00 13.54
C VAL A 322 5.63 18.61 14.83
N ASP A 323 4.73 19.59 14.72
CA ASP A 323 4.13 20.29 15.88
C ASP A 323 3.02 19.44 16.52
N VAL A 324 2.28 18.65 15.71
CA VAL A 324 1.27 17.71 16.20
C VAL A 324 1.46 16.37 15.48
N ALA A 325 1.75 15.33 16.26
CA ALA A 325 1.94 13.95 15.78
C ALA A 325 0.74 13.12 16.21
N ILE A 326 -0.09 12.70 15.26
CA ILE A 326 -1.34 11.97 15.50
C ILE A 326 -1.17 10.52 15.09
N ASN A 327 -1.01 9.63 16.06
CA ASN A 327 -1.01 8.19 15.80
C ASN A 327 -2.46 7.68 15.77
N CYS A 328 -3.01 7.60 14.58
CA CYS A 328 -4.41 7.24 14.38
C CYS A 328 -4.63 6.69 12.97
N ASP A 329 -5.60 5.79 12.82
CA ASP A 329 -6.11 5.42 11.52
C ASP A 329 -6.67 6.65 10.79
N LEU A 330 -6.31 6.80 9.52
CA LEU A 330 -6.64 8.01 8.77
C LEU A 330 -8.14 8.14 8.52
N LYS A 331 -8.88 7.05 8.30
CA LYS A 331 -10.33 7.10 8.13
C LYS A 331 -11.01 7.58 9.40
N THR A 332 -10.58 7.05 10.55
CA THR A 332 -11.06 7.49 11.87
C THR A 332 -10.79 8.98 12.09
N PHE A 333 -9.58 9.45 11.77
CA PHE A 333 -9.24 10.87 11.84
C PHE A 333 -10.14 11.72 10.95
N MET A 334 -10.33 11.31 9.69
CA MET A 334 -11.16 12.02 8.71
C MET A 334 -12.62 12.08 9.14
N ASP A 335 -13.17 11.01 9.70
CA ASP A 335 -14.53 10.97 10.22
C ASP A 335 -14.72 11.98 11.38
N ILE A 336 -13.74 12.06 12.28
CA ILE A 336 -13.81 12.98 13.42
C ILE A 336 -13.71 14.44 12.93
N ILE A 337 -12.67 14.76 12.12
CA ILE A 337 -12.43 16.14 11.70
C ILE A 337 -13.55 16.67 10.79
N ASN A 338 -14.12 15.82 9.92
CA ASN A 338 -15.24 16.19 9.07
C ASN A 338 -16.48 16.55 9.87
N ARG A 339 -16.81 15.80 10.93
CA ARG A 339 -17.91 16.11 11.85
C ARG A 339 -17.71 17.44 12.59
N ARG A 340 -16.47 17.75 12.97
CA ARG A 340 -16.12 19.01 13.63
C ARG A 340 -16.21 20.22 12.69
N LEU A 341 -16.09 20.00 11.37
CA LEU A 341 -16.20 21.05 10.34
C LEU A 341 -17.63 21.23 9.82
N ASP A 342 -18.59 20.40 10.24
CA ASP A 342 -19.97 20.54 9.82
C ASP A 342 -20.56 21.89 10.28
N GLY A 343 -21.13 22.63 9.33
CA GLY A 343 -21.68 23.97 9.59
C GLY A 343 -20.64 25.09 9.72
N CYS A 344 -19.33 24.78 9.68
CA CYS A 344 -18.30 25.82 9.70
C CYS A 344 -18.22 26.55 8.36
N LYS A 345 -18.03 27.89 8.39
CA LYS A 345 -17.79 28.67 7.18
C LYS A 345 -16.40 28.35 6.64
N LYS A 346 -16.30 28.22 5.34
CA LYS A 346 -15.01 28.10 4.65
C LYS A 346 -14.18 29.36 4.92
N LYS A 347 -12.91 29.14 5.25
CA LYS A 347 -11.95 30.23 5.42
C LYS A 347 -11.62 30.85 4.06
N ASP A 348 -11.56 32.17 4.00
CA ASP A 348 -11.06 32.87 2.81
C ASP A 348 -9.54 32.78 2.76
N ILE A 349 -9.04 32.06 1.75
CA ILE A 349 -7.63 31.91 1.41
C ILE A 349 -7.36 32.28 -0.07
N SER A 350 -8.20 33.14 -0.64
CA SER A 350 -8.12 33.57 -2.05
C SER A 350 -6.75 34.14 -2.40
N GLY A 351 -6.17 34.99 -1.54
CA GLY A 351 -4.83 35.53 -1.74
C GLY A 351 -3.73 34.46 -1.78
N TRP A 352 -3.91 33.33 -1.08
CA TRP A 352 -3.01 32.18 -1.20
C TRP A 352 -3.17 31.49 -2.55
N TYR A 353 -4.40 31.27 -2.99
CA TYR A 353 -4.68 30.70 -4.32
C TYR A 353 -4.08 31.54 -5.46
N GLU A 354 -4.16 32.85 -5.39
CA GLU A 354 -3.52 33.75 -6.37
C GLU A 354 -2.00 33.52 -6.45
N ILE A 355 -1.34 33.34 -5.30
CA ILE A 355 0.11 33.09 -5.24
C ILE A 355 0.45 31.75 -5.87
N ILE A 356 -0.25 30.68 -5.50
CA ILE A 356 0.07 29.32 -6.00
C ILE A 356 -0.31 29.16 -7.47
N HIS A 357 -1.35 29.81 -7.96
CA HIS A 357 -1.66 29.88 -9.38
C HIS A 357 -0.57 30.62 -10.18
N ARG A 358 0.02 31.69 -9.64
CA ARG A 358 1.21 32.31 -10.25
C ARG A 358 2.41 31.36 -10.30
N TYR A 359 2.61 30.54 -9.27
CA TYR A 359 3.65 29.50 -9.34
C TYR A 359 3.34 28.47 -10.43
N LYS A 360 2.10 27.99 -10.52
CA LYS A 360 1.67 27.03 -11.53
C LYS A 360 1.87 27.59 -12.94
N ALA A 361 1.45 28.82 -13.20
CA ALA A 361 1.61 29.48 -14.50
C ALA A 361 3.10 29.71 -14.87
N LYS A 362 3.92 30.17 -13.91
CA LYS A 362 5.35 30.46 -14.15
C LYS A 362 6.18 29.20 -14.42
N TYR A 363 5.81 28.06 -13.83
CA TYR A 363 6.57 26.81 -13.88
C TYR A 363 5.76 25.69 -14.55
N ALA A 364 4.79 26.04 -15.40
CA ALA A 364 4.15 25.08 -16.30
C ALA A 364 5.25 24.41 -17.15
N ALA A 365 5.08 23.11 -17.42
CA ALA A 365 6.00 22.42 -18.32
C ALA A 365 6.01 23.17 -19.67
N PRO A 366 7.19 23.50 -20.24
CA PRO A 366 7.24 24.13 -21.55
C PRO A 366 6.61 23.16 -22.56
N LEU A 367 5.62 23.64 -23.32
CA LEU A 367 5.18 22.96 -24.52
C LEU A 367 6.41 22.79 -25.41
N ALA A 368 6.63 21.59 -25.91
CA ALA A 368 7.80 21.29 -26.75
C ALA A 368 7.81 22.25 -27.96
N ALA A 369 8.77 23.16 -27.96
CA ALA A 369 8.99 24.04 -29.09
C ALA A 369 9.60 23.31 -30.30
N ASP A 370 10.14 22.12 -30.11
CA ASP A 370 10.77 21.31 -31.15
C ASP A 370 9.89 20.09 -31.48
N LEU A 371 9.09 20.22 -32.52
CA LEU A 371 8.24 19.16 -33.07
C LEU A 371 9.02 17.98 -33.67
N ALA A 372 10.34 18.10 -33.84
CA ALA A 372 11.19 17.04 -34.36
C ALA A 372 11.54 15.96 -33.31
N LYS A 373 11.32 16.25 -32.02
CA LYS A 373 11.62 15.32 -30.92
C LYS A 373 10.38 15.05 -30.08
N VAL A 374 10.16 13.78 -29.73
CA VAL A 374 9.09 13.40 -28.80
C VAL A 374 9.44 13.89 -27.39
N ASN A 375 8.68 14.82 -26.86
CA ASN A 375 8.78 15.21 -25.46
C ASN A 375 8.00 14.18 -24.61
N PRO A 376 8.65 13.49 -23.66
CA PRO A 376 8.01 12.45 -22.86
C PRO A 376 6.82 12.98 -22.04
N ASN A 377 6.91 14.18 -21.47
CA ASN A 377 5.83 14.76 -20.68
C ASN A 377 4.60 15.06 -21.56
N SER A 378 4.81 15.63 -22.77
CA SER A 378 3.71 15.87 -23.73
C SER A 378 3.09 14.56 -24.24
N PHE A 379 3.90 13.50 -24.41
CA PHE A 379 3.38 12.17 -24.75
C PHE A 379 2.47 11.63 -23.63
N ILE A 380 2.90 11.75 -22.38
CA ILE A 380 2.10 11.30 -21.22
C ILE A 380 0.81 12.13 -21.08
N GLU A 381 0.84 13.43 -21.31
CA GLU A 381 -0.35 14.28 -21.33
C GLU A 381 -1.34 13.82 -22.41
N LEU A 382 -0.86 13.56 -23.61
CA LEU A 382 -1.68 13.01 -24.69
C LEU A 382 -2.26 11.64 -24.33
N LEU A 383 -1.45 10.75 -23.75
CA LEU A 383 -1.91 9.43 -23.29
C LEU A 383 -3.01 9.60 -22.24
N SER A 384 -2.82 10.46 -21.23
CA SER A 384 -3.82 10.69 -20.18
C SER A 384 -5.13 11.29 -20.77
N SER A 385 -5.03 12.13 -21.80
CA SER A 385 -6.23 12.68 -22.46
C SER A 385 -7.09 11.60 -23.13
N ARG A 386 -6.48 10.50 -23.55
CA ARG A 386 -7.14 9.34 -24.20
C ARG A 386 -7.62 8.27 -23.22
N SER A 387 -7.19 8.31 -21.96
CA SER A 387 -7.69 7.41 -20.93
C SER A 387 -9.13 7.72 -20.53
N ALA A 388 -9.87 6.75 -20.05
CA ALA A 388 -11.23 6.90 -19.54
C ALA A 388 -11.27 7.09 -18.02
N GLU A 389 -12.38 7.60 -17.49
CA GLU A 389 -12.66 7.53 -16.04
C GLU A 389 -12.72 6.09 -15.60
N GLY A 390 -12.21 5.82 -14.42
CA GLY A 390 -12.17 4.47 -13.85
C GLY A 390 -11.03 3.56 -14.35
N ASP A 391 -10.24 3.98 -15.34
CA ASP A 391 -9.08 3.20 -15.80
C ASP A 391 -8.06 2.98 -14.67
N ILE A 392 -7.42 1.81 -14.68
CA ILE A 392 -6.32 1.48 -13.79
C ILE A 392 -5.02 1.62 -14.57
N ILE A 393 -4.16 2.52 -14.09
CA ILE A 393 -2.88 2.84 -14.72
C ILE A 393 -1.77 2.18 -13.92
N CYS A 394 -1.06 1.23 -14.50
CA CYS A 394 0.09 0.58 -13.89
C CYS A 394 1.39 1.16 -14.46
N LEU A 395 2.24 1.68 -13.58
CA LEU A 395 3.52 2.29 -13.95
C LEU A 395 4.68 1.42 -13.51
N ASP A 396 5.62 1.22 -14.43
CA ASP A 396 6.89 0.59 -14.11
C ASP A 396 7.86 1.60 -13.51
N VAL A 397 8.95 1.13 -12.94
CA VAL A 397 9.98 1.95 -12.31
C VAL A 397 10.99 2.42 -13.34
N GLY A 398 11.28 3.72 -13.35
CA GLY A 398 12.20 4.37 -14.27
C GLY A 398 11.78 5.81 -14.58
N GLN A 399 12.31 6.36 -15.65
CA GLN A 399 11.97 7.72 -16.08
C GLN A 399 10.48 7.86 -16.46
N ASN A 400 9.87 6.81 -17.01
CA ASN A 400 8.44 6.75 -17.30
C ASN A 400 7.57 7.06 -16.07
N GLN A 401 7.94 6.55 -14.90
CA GLN A 401 7.27 6.84 -13.64
C GLN A 401 7.33 8.33 -13.28
N MET A 402 8.50 8.94 -13.48
CA MET A 402 8.70 10.37 -13.20
C MET A 402 7.87 11.24 -14.14
N TRP A 403 7.90 10.95 -15.44
CA TRP A 403 7.09 11.68 -16.42
C TRP A 403 5.61 11.52 -16.19
N ALA A 404 5.16 10.30 -15.86
CA ALA A 404 3.76 10.05 -15.54
C ALA A 404 3.33 10.78 -14.24
N GLY A 405 4.12 10.72 -13.19
CA GLY A 405 3.85 11.45 -11.94
C GLY A 405 3.77 12.96 -12.12
N GLN A 406 4.51 13.52 -13.08
CA GLN A 406 4.51 14.96 -13.38
C GLN A 406 3.37 15.39 -14.29
N SER A 407 2.95 14.56 -15.24
CA SER A 407 2.16 14.98 -16.40
C SER A 407 0.87 14.20 -16.64
N PHE A 408 0.72 12.99 -16.08
CA PHE A 408 -0.52 12.23 -16.23
C PHE A 408 -1.63 12.92 -15.42
N GLN A 409 -2.74 13.26 -16.08
CA GLN A 409 -3.89 13.89 -15.44
C GLN A 409 -4.88 12.82 -14.97
N ILE A 410 -4.85 12.51 -13.67
CA ILE A 410 -5.76 11.54 -13.05
C ILE A 410 -7.19 12.04 -13.11
N LYS A 411 -8.08 11.24 -13.70
CA LYS A 411 -9.51 11.50 -13.80
C LYS A 411 -10.27 10.82 -12.64
N LYS A 412 -11.55 11.16 -12.52
CA LYS A 412 -12.43 10.57 -11.50
C LYS A 412 -12.44 9.04 -11.59
N GLY A 413 -12.27 8.38 -10.45
CA GLY A 413 -12.31 6.92 -10.33
C GLY A 413 -11.06 6.20 -10.82
N GLN A 414 -10.12 6.88 -11.48
CA GLN A 414 -8.87 6.24 -11.90
C GLN A 414 -8.01 5.84 -10.69
N ARG A 415 -7.25 4.77 -10.87
CA ARG A 415 -6.23 4.31 -9.93
C ARG A 415 -4.87 4.35 -10.62
N MET A 416 -3.83 4.68 -9.84
CA MET A 416 -2.45 4.65 -10.33
C MET A 416 -1.63 3.73 -9.43
N LEU A 417 -1.18 2.61 -9.98
CA LEU A 417 -0.42 1.59 -9.28
C LEU A 417 1.07 1.74 -9.60
N ILE A 418 1.87 1.80 -8.56
CA ILE A 418 3.31 2.07 -8.65
C ILE A 418 4.01 1.26 -7.56
N SER A 419 5.14 0.64 -7.84
CA SER A 419 6.05 0.15 -6.81
C SER A 419 6.87 1.33 -6.27
N GLY A 420 6.34 2.00 -5.25
CA GLY A 420 6.87 3.27 -4.75
C GLY A 420 8.02 3.11 -3.78
N GLY A 421 7.90 2.21 -2.81
CA GLY A 421 8.90 1.99 -1.76
C GLY A 421 10.05 1.11 -2.20
N MET A 422 9.76 -0.07 -2.76
CA MET A 422 10.76 -1.02 -3.26
C MET A 422 11.38 -0.53 -4.59
N GLY A 423 10.56 0.09 -5.44
CA GLY A 423 11.01 0.53 -6.75
C GLY A 423 11.37 -0.63 -7.68
N ALA A 424 10.57 -1.67 -7.67
CA ALA A 424 10.82 -2.89 -8.42
C ALA A 424 10.50 -2.71 -9.90
N MET A 425 11.52 -2.82 -10.76
CA MET A 425 11.34 -2.86 -12.22
C MET A 425 10.62 -4.16 -12.62
N GLY A 426 9.81 -4.09 -13.69
CA GLY A 426 8.96 -5.20 -14.13
C GLY A 426 7.64 -5.31 -13.38
N PHE A 427 7.26 -4.29 -12.58
CA PHE A 427 6.02 -4.26 -11.81
C PHE A 427 4.78 -4.05 -12.68
N ALA A 428 4.85 -3.15 -13.68
CA ALA A 428 3.66 -2.64 -14.35
C ALA A 428 2.85 -3.71 -15.09
N LEU A 429 3.52 -4.58 -15.87
CA LEU A 429 2.83 -5.60 -16.66
C LEU A 429 2.11 -6.62 -15.80
N PRO A 430 2.74 -7.26 -14.79
CA PRO A 430 2.02 -8.15 -13.87
C PRO A 430 0.90 -7.46 -13.07
N ALA A 431 1.11 -6.19 -12.70
CA ALA A 431 0.10 -5.43 -11.97
C ALA A 431 -1.13 -5.09 -12.84
N ALA A 432 -1.02 -5.17 -14.15
CA ALA A 432 -2.11 -4.93 -15.10
C ALA A 432 -2.91 -6.19 -15.45
N ILE A 433 -2.45 -7.38 -15.05
CA ILE A 433 -3.15 -8.66 -15.21
C ILE A 433 -4.30 -8.75 -14.20
#